data_86d00a8eff7a4e7175d05e4d86707d97
#
_entry.id   86d00a8eff7a4e7175d05e4d86707d97
#
_cell.length_a   1.000
_cell.length_b   1.000
_cell.length_c   1.000
_cell.angle_alpha   90.00
_cell.angle_beta   90.00
_cell.angle_gamma   90.00
#
_symmetry.space_group_name_H-M   'P 1'
#
loop_
_entity.id
_entity.type
_entity.pdbx_description
1 polymer ?
#
loop_
_entity_poly.entity_id
_entity_poly.type
_entity_poly.pdbx_seq_one_letter_code
_entity_poly.pdbx_strand_id
1 'polypeptide(L)'
;EINALTPLFAEELYKVAESCGIRFKVARRKGSELLYLKESEQIEDFLTLIGAPVSSMRLMEVKVMKTVRNHVNRTTNCETANLNKTVSAAASQVQDIRFIRDTVGLSYLGPELQEVAELRLKNEEMSLRELAANLSQPISRSGVNHRLRRISEIAEKLREQGTGALG
;
A
#
# COMPACT_ATOMS: atom_id res chain seq x y z
N GLU A 1 -28.10 -18.52 -0.89
CA GLU A 1 -28.16 -19.99 -0.94
C GLU A 1 -29.60 -20.45 -0.78
N ILE A 2 -30.04 -21.38 -1.62
CA ILE A 2 -31.34 -22.02 -1.56
C ILE A 2 -31.10 -23.53 -1.47
N ASN A 3 -31.56 -24.16 -0.39
CA ASN A 3 -31.56 -25.60 -0.26
C ASN A 3 -32.78 -26.15 -0.99
N ALA A 4 -32.57 -26.91 -2.04
CA ALA A 4 -33.65 -27.58 -2.75
C ALA A 4 -34.11 -28.79 -1.96
N LEU A 5 -35.41 -28.86 -1.71
CA LEU A 5 -36.04 -29.98 -1.00
C LEU A 5 -36.02 -31.27 -1.84
N THR A 6 -36.07 -31.14 -3.16
CA THR A 6 -35.97 -32.25 -4.09
C THR A 6 -35.15 -31.86 -5.31
N PRO A 7 -34.52 -32.84 -6.01
CA PRO A 7 -33.80 -32.55 -7.26
C PRO A 7 -34.69 -31.94 -8.35
N LEU A 8 -35.95 -32.38 -8.44
CA LEU A 8 -36.93 -31.83 -9.38
C LEU A 8 -37.16 -30.34 -9.13
N PHE A 9 -37.34 -29.95 -7.86
CA PHE A 9 -37.53 -28.55 -7.50
C PHE A 9 -36.27 -27.70 -7.83
N ALA A 10 -35.08 -28.25 -7.63
CA ALA A 10 -33.83 -27.57 -7.99
C ALA A 10 -33.78 -27.31 -9.51
N GLU A 11 -34.13 -28.31 -10.33
CA GLU A 11 -34.11 -28.19 -11.77
C GLU A 11 -35.15 -27.20 -12.30
N GLU A 12 -36.39 -27.22 -11.78
CA GLU A 12 -37.44 -26.28 -12.13
C GLU A 12 -37.06 -24.84 -11.76
N LEU A 13 -36.58 -24.62 -10.53
CA LEU A 13 -36.13 -23.31 -10.07
C LEU A 13 -34.97 -22.78 -10.91
N TYR A 14 -34.01 -23.65 -11.26
CA TYR A 14 -32.90 -23.29 -12.13
C TYR A 14 -33.42 -22.83 -13.52
N LYS A 15 -34.29 -23.56 -14.16
CA LYS A 15 -34.85 -23.21 -15.47
C LYS A 15 -35.61 -21.88 -15.45
N VAL A 16 -36.43 -21.66 -14.43
CA VAL A 16 -37.20 -20.43 -14.28
C VAL A 16 -36.26 -19.24 -14.04
N ALA A 17 -35.26 -19.39 -13.17
CA ALA A 17 -34.30 -18.33 -12.92
C ALA A 17 -33.46 -18.01 -14.17
N GLU A 18 -33.01 -19.01 -14.90
CA GLU A 18 -32.24 -18.84 -16.13
C GLU A 18 -33.06 -18.11 -17.22
N SER A 19 -34.36 -18.38 -17.34
CA SER A 19 -35.24 -17.64 -18.25
C SER A 19 -35.38 -16.16 -17.89
N CYS A 20 -35.12 -15.80 -16.62
CA CYS A 20 -35.09 -14.43 -16.11
C CYS A 20 -33.66 -13.82 -16.11
N GLY A 21 -32.67 -14.50 -16.69
CA GLY A 21 -31.28 -14.04 -16.75
C GLY A 21 -30.47 -14.32 -15.51
N ILE A 22 -31.00 -15.05 -14.52
CA ILE A 22 -30.34 -15.38 -13.27
C ILE A 22 -29.69 -16.76 -13.35
N ARG A 23 -28.35 -16.79 -13.16
CA ARG A 23 -27.55 -18.01 -13.31
C ARG A 23 -27.12 -18.56 -11.97
N PHE A 24 -27.88 -19.49 -11.42
CA PHE A 24 -27.47 -20.21 -10.20
C PHE A 24 -26.29 -21.14 -10.47
N LYS A 25 -25.43 -21.26 -9.47
CA LYS A 25 -24.44 -22.33 -9.37
C LYS A 25 -25.01 -23.43 -8.50
N VAL A 26 -24.72 -24.67 -8.88
CA VAL A 26 -25.20 -25.86 -8.16
C VAL A 26 -24.05 -26.44 -7.36
N ALA A 27 -24.31 -26.76 -6.10
CA ALA A 27 -23.39 -27.51 -5.25
C ALA A 27 -24.16 -28.63 -4.54
N ARG A 28 -23.44 -29.67 -4.12
CA ARG A 28 -24.03 -30.76 -3.34
C ARG A 28 -23.47 -30.73 -1.92
N ARG A 29 -24.32 -30.59 -0.92
CA ARG A 29 -23.91 -30.53 0.47
C ARG A 29 -24.80 -31.42 1.33
N LYS A 30 -24.21 -32.34 2.08
CA LYS A 30 -24.93 -33.29 2.96
C LYS A 30 -26.06 -34.05 2.26
N GLY A 31 -25.87 -34.42 0.99
CA GLY A 31 -26.88 -35.20 0.22
C GLY A 31 -28.00 -34.36 -0.43
N SER A 32 -28.05 -33.05 -0.16
CA SER A 32 -29.02 -32.12 -0.78
C SER A 32 -28.36 -31.27 -1.85
N GLU A 33 -29.14 -30.89 -2.85
CA GLU A 33 -28.70 -29.90 -3.85
C GLU A 33 -28.88 -28.49 -3.33
N LEU A 34 -27.83 -27.67 -3.52
CA LEU A 34 -27.77 -26.29 -3.11
C LEU A 34 -27.63 -25.41 -4.33
N LEU A 35 -28.59 -24.52 -4.55
CA LEU A 35 -28.51 -23.47 -5.55
C LEU A 35 -27.95 -22.19 -4.88
N TYR A 36 -26.95 -21.58 -5.48
CA TYR A 36 -26.39 -20.34 -4.94
C TYR A 36 -25.93 -19.36 -6.01
N LEU A 37 -25.99 -18.08 -5.66
CA LEU A 37 -25.44 -16.99 -6.44
C LEU A 37 -24.16 -16.49 -5.77
N LYS A 38 -23.15 -16.15 -6.54
CA LYS A 38 -21.86 -15.66 -6.06
C LYS A 38 -21.64 -14.19 -6.41
N GLU A 39 -22.04 -13.79 -7.58
CA GLU A 39 -21.92 -12.44 -8.09
C GLU A 39 -23.00 -11.54 -7.47
N SER A 40 -22.61 -10.38 -6.91
CA SER A 40 -23.57 -9.50 -6.23
C SER A 40 -24.66 -8.96 -7.14
N GLU A 41 -24.37 -8.73 -8.43
CA GLU A 41 -25.33 -8.29 -9.42
C GLU A 41 -26.45 -9.32 -9.61
N GLN A 42 -26.08 -10.59 -9.74
CA GLN A 42 -27.05 -11.69 -9.83
C GLN A 42 -27.90 -11.84 -8.55
N ILE A 43 -27.34 -11.52 -7.39
CA ILE A 43 -28.10 -11.53 -6.13
C ILE A 43 -29.07 -10.35 -6.09
N GLU A 44 -28.64 -9.16 -6.51
CA GLU A 44 -29.47 -7.95 -6.60
C GLU A 44 -30.64 -8.15 -7.55
N ASP A 45 -30.37 -8.72 -8.74
CA ASP A 45 -31.39 -9.06 -9.75
C ASP A 45 -32.39 -10.10 -9.21
N PHE A 46 -31.89 -11.16 -8.57
CA PHE A 46 -32.72 -12.18 -7.97
C PHE A 46 -33.62 -11.64 -6.87
N LEU A 47 -33.08 -10.80 -5.96
CA LEU A 47 -33.86 -10.17 -4.88
C LEU A 47 -34.96 -9.26 -5.45
N THR A 48 -34.66 -8.55 -6.53
CA THR A 48 -35.65 -7.71 -7.21
C THR A 48 -36.74 -8.56 -7.87
N LEU A 49 -36.35 -9.64 -8.53
CA LEU A 49 -37.28 -10.59 -9.21
C LEU A 49 -38.28 -11.22 -8.23
N ILE A 50 -37.81 -11.62 -7.04
CA ILE A 50 -38.69 -12.23 -6.01
C ILE A 50 -39.47 -11.21 -5.18
N GLY A 51 -39.46 -9.93 -5.57
CA GLY A 51 -40.23 -8.88 -4.87
C GLY A 51 -39.60 -8.39 -3.56
N ALA A 52 -38.28 -8.50 -3.41
CA ALA A 52 -37.54 -8.03 -2.24
C ALA A 52 -36.62 -6.83 -2.55
N PRO A 53 -37.12 -5.73 -3.16
CA PRO A 53 -36.28 -4.62 -3.61
C PRO A 53 -35.56 -3.92 -2.47
N VAL A 54 -36.16 -3.86 -1.26
CA VAL A 54 -35.51 -3.29 -0.09
C VAL A 54 -34.24 -4.07 0.31
N SER A 55 -34.28 -5.40 0.18
CA SER A 55 -33.09 -6.23 0.44
C SER A 55 -32.02 -6.06 -0.64
N SER A 56 -32.42 -5.87 -1.91
CA SER A 56 -31.50 -5.53 -2.99
C SER A 56 -30.82 -4.20 -2.73
N MET A 57 -31.54 -3.15 -2.35
CA MET A 57 -30.97 -1.84 -1.97
C MET A 57 -29.98 -1.93 -0.82
N ARG A 58 -30.30 -2.69 0.24
CA ARG A 58 -29.37 -2.92 1.37
C ARG A 58 -28.09 -3.62 0.92
N LEU A 59 -28.19 -4.55 0.01
CA LEU A 59 -27.00 -5.22 -0.55
C LEU A 59 -26.12 -4.22 -1.31
N MET A 60 -26.71 -3.34 -2.11
CA MET A 60 -26.00 -2.25 -2.80
C MET A 60 -25.31 -1.30 -1.83
N GLU A 61 -25.98 -0.89 -0.74
CA GLU A 61 -25.38 -0.05 0.31
C GLU A 61 -24.15 -0.72 0.94
N VAL A 62 -24.27 -2.01 1.31
CA VAL A 62 -23.14 -2.78 1.87
C VAL A 62 -21.97 -2.84 0.87
N LYS A 63 -22.24 -3.02 -0.42
CA LYS A 63 -21.25 -3.06 -1.49
C LYS A 63 -20.52 -1.73 -1.63
N VAL A 64 -21.25 -0.61 -1.63
CA VAL A 64 -20.68 0.74 -1.67
C VAL A 64 -19.80 0.99 -0.45
N MET A 65 -20.31 0.71 0.75
CA MET A 65 -19.56 0.89 1.99
C MET A 65 -18.28 0.04 2.03
N LYS A 66 -18.32 -1.19 1.54
CA LYS A 66 -17.16 -2.06 1.42
C LYS A 66 -16.12 -1.49 0.44
N THR A 67 -16.57 -0.96 -0.69
CA THR A 67 -15.69 -0.34 -1.69
C THR A 67 -15.01 0.91 -1.13
N VAL A 68 -15.76 1.79 -0.48
CA VAL A 68 -15.21 2.99 0.18
C VAL A 68 -14.19 2.60 1.24
N ARG A 69 -14.53 1.66 2.13
CA ARG A 69 -13.61 1.18 3.17
C ARG A 69 -12.33 0.60 2.60
N ASN A 70 -12.45 -0.22 1.55
CA ASN A 70 -11.28 -0.80 0.89
C ASN A 70 -10.41 0.28 0.25
N HIS A 71 -11.01 1.30 -0.36
CA HIS A 71 -10.28 2.43 -0.93
C HIS A 71 -9.52 3.20 0.14
N VAL A 72 -10.21 3.60 1.22
CA VAL A 72 -9.60 4.31 2.37
C VAL A 72 -8.45 3.49 2.95
N ASN A 73 -8.66 2.20 3.24
CA ASN A 73 -7.62 1.34 3.79
C ASN A 73 -6.38 1.26 2.89
N ARG A 74 -6.58 1.12 1.56
CA ARG A 74 -5.45 1.10 0.60
C ARG A 74 -4.69 2.42 0.57
N THR A 75 -5.40 3.54 0.58
CA THR A 75 -4.79 4.88 0.59
C THR A 75 -3.99 5.07 1.88
N THR A 76 -4.60 4.81 3.03
CA THR A 76 -3.93 4.93 4.34
C THR A 76 -2.71 4.03 4.44
N ASN A 77 -2.80 2.77 4.00
CA ASN A 77 -1.67 1.85 4.02
C ASN A 77 -0.53 2.32 3.11
N CYS A 78 -0.85 2.88 1.94
CA CYS A 78 0.13 3.43 1.01
C CYS A 78 0.83 4.66 1.61
N GLU A 79 0.08 5.59 2.20
CA GLU A 79 0.61 6.78 2.84
C GLU A 79 1.49 6.44 4.04
N THR A 80 1.03 5.52 4.90
CA THR A 80 1.80 5.04 6.05
C THR A 80 3.10 4.37 5.62
N ALA A 81 3.06 3.51 4.60
CA ALA A 81 4.25 2.85 4.08
C ALA A 81 5.26 3.85 3.48
N ASN A 82 4.77 4.88 2.77
CA ASN A 82 5.61 5.94 2.22
C ASN A 82 6.23 6.81 3.33
N LEU A 83 5.46 7.15 4.36
CA LEU A 83 5.95 7.89 5.52
C LEU A 83 7.04 7.11 6.24
N ASN A 84 6.80 5.83 6.56
CA ASN A 84 7.77 4.98 7.23
C ASN A 84 9.08 4.84 6.42
N LYS A 85 9.00 4.66 5.10
CA LYS A 85 10.19 4.64 4.23
C LYS A 85 10.96 5.96 4.28
N THR A 86 10.26 7.09 4.29
CA THR A 86 10.88 8.41 4.33
C THR A 86 11.59 8.64 5.67
N VAL A 87 10.93 8.31 6.78
CA VAL A 87 11.49 8.44 8.14
C VAL A 87 12.71 7.52 8.32
N SER A 88 12.61 6.25 7.92
CA SER A 88 13.71 5.30 8.01
C SER A 88 14.91 5.74 7.16
N ALA A 89 14.68 6.25 5.96
CA ALA A 89 15.74 6.77 5.10
C ALA A 89 16.42 7.99 5.70
N ALA A 90 15.67 8.93 6.29
CA ALA A 90 16.21 10.10 6.95
C ALA A 90 17.07 9.72 8.17
N ALA A 91 16.59 8.79 9.00
CA ALA A 91 17.33 8.29 10.16
C ALA A 91 18.66 7.62 9.75
N SER A 92 18.64 6.77 8.71
CA SER A 92 19.87 6.16 8.17
C SER A 92 20.84 7.20 7.66
N GLN A 93 20.37 8.20 6.90
CA GLN A 93 21.21 9.30 6.40
C GLN A 93 21.87 10.07 7.55
N VAL A 94 21.13 10.38 8.61
CA VAL A 94 21.66 11.07 9.80
C VAL A 94 22.73 10.22 10.48
N GLN A 95 22.54 8.92 10.62
CA GLN A 95 23.54 8.01 11.19
C GLN A 95 24.82 7.98 10.35
N ASP A 96 24.70 7.89 9.03
CA ASP A 96 25.86 7.90 8.12
C ASP A 96 26.64 9.21 8.21
N ILE A 97 25.94 10.34 8.22
CA ILE A 97 26.57 11.66 8.34
C ILE A 97 27.25 11.83 9.69
N ARG A 98 26.62 11.42 10.80
CA ARG A 98 27.23 11.44 12.14
C ARG A 98 28.50 10.59 12.18
N PHE A 99 28.44 9.39 11.60
CA PHE A 99 29.61 8.51 11.51
C PHE A 99 30.78 9.18 10.78
N ILE A 100 30.54 9.79 9.61
CA ILE A 100 31.57 10.50 8.85
C ILE A 100 32.12 11.68 9.68
N ARG A 101 31.25 12.49 10.30
CA ARG A 101 31.64 13.63 11.13
C ARG A 101 32.56 13.19 12.25
N ASP A 102 32.26 12.10 12.93
CA ASP A 102 32.95 11.63 14.12
C ASP A 102 34.22 10.84 13.77
N THR A 103 34.39 10.36 12.54
CA THR A 103 35.54 9.57 12.07
C THR A 103 36.59 10.45 11.38
N VAL A 104 36.17 11.18 10.32
CA VAL A 104 37.06 11.92 9.43
C VAL A 104 36.73 13.43 9.34
N GLY A 105 35.58 13.85 9.91
CA GLY A 105 35.06 15.20 9.80
C GLY A 105 34.27 15.44 8.52
N LEU A 106 33.32 16.40 8.55
CA LEU A 106 32.44 16.70 7.40
C LEU A 106 33.19 17.35 6.22
N SER A 107 34.34 18.01 6.50
CA SER A 107 35.21 18.59 5.46
C SER A 107 35.72 17.54 4.43
N TYR A 108 35.75 16.27 4.81
CA TYR A 108 36.12 15.16 3.93
C TYR A 108 35.17 15.00 2.74
N LEU A 109 33.93 15.42 2.89
CA LEU A 109 32.86 15.24 1.88
C LEU A 109 33.00 16.19 0.67
N GLY A 110 33.77 17.27 0.80
CA GLY A 110 33.78 18.36 -0.17
C GLY A 110 32.52 19.27 -0.05
N PRO A 111 32.60 20.50 -0.58
CA PRO A 111 31.67 21.58 -0.21
C PRO A 111 30.19 21.26 -0.49
N GLU A 112 29.89 20.65 -1.63
CA GLU A 112 28.50 20.36 -2.03
C GLU A 112 27.83 19.28 -1.18
N LEU A 113 28.57 18.25 -0.80
CA LEU A 113 28.05 17.17 0.06
C LEU A 113 28.04 17.59 1.52
N GLN A 114 29.05 18.38 1.93
CA GLN A 114 29.14 18.92 3.27
C GLN A 114 27.92 19.79 3.60
N GLU A 115 27.55 20.71 2.71
CA GLU A 115 26.35 21.56 2.90
C GLU A 115 25.08 20.74 3.10
N VAL A 116 24.85 19.71 2.27
CA VAL A 116 23.71 18.82 2.41
C VAL A 116 23.76 18.04 3.73
N ALA A 117 24.94 17.57 4.14
CA ALA A 117 25.14 16.85 5.39
C ALA A 117 24.84 17.74 6.61
N GLU A 118 25.36 18.95 6.64
CA GLU A 118 25.11 19.92 7.72
C GLU A 118 23.64 20.30 7.81
N LEU A 119 22.98 20.56 6.68
CA LEU A 119 21.57 20.89 6.64
C LEU A 119 20.70 19.73 7.13
N ARG A 120 21.02 18.47 6.75
CA ARG A 120 20.33 17.27 7.23
C ARG A 120 20.51 17.05 8.72
N LEU A 121 21.72 17.24 9.27
CA LEU A 121 21.96 17.13 10.72
C LEU A 121 21.20 18.17 11.52
N LYS A 122 21.08 19.39 11.00
CA LYS A 122 20.37 20.48 11.66
C LYS A 122 18.85 20.28 11.60
N ASN A 123 18.35 19.58 10.58
CA ASN A 123 16.92 19.41 10.29
C ASN A 123 16.64 17.97 9.90
N GLU A 124 16.66 17.06 10.87
CA GLU A 124 16.55 15.62 10.65
C GLU A 124 15.21 15.18 10.02
N GLU A 125 14.13 15.93 10.30
CA GLU A 125 12.77 15.61 9.81
C GLU A 125 12.42 16.28 8.47
N MET A 126 13.27 17.19 7.96
CA MET A 126 13.00 17.85 6.68
C MET A 126 12.84 16.87 5.52
N SER A 127 11.84 17.08 4.69
CA SER A 127 11.70 16.36 3.44
C SER A 127 12.82 16.69 2.46
N LEU A 128 13.09 15.78 1.51
CA LEU A 128 14.09 16.05 0.45
C LEU A 128 13.78 17.30 -0.39
N ARG A 129 12.49 17.68 -0.49
CA ARG A 129 12.07 18.88 -1.22
C ARG A 129 12.43 20.14 -0.44
N GLU A 130 12.21 20.13 0.85
CA GLU A 130 12.57 21.26 1.73
C GLU A 130 14.08 21.42 1.82
N LEU A 131 14.83 20.32 1.98
CA LEU A 131 16.30 20.36 1.92
C LEU A 131 16.79 20.97 0.59
N ALA A 132 16.21 20.57 -0.54
CA ALA A 132 16.57 21.07 -1.85
C ALA A 132 16.36 22.58 -2.00
N ALA A 133 15.33 23.11 -1.36
CA ALA A 133 15.01 24.54 -1.39
C ALA A 133 15.87 25.38 -0.43
N ASN A 134 16.41 24.77 0.63
CA ASN A 134 17.19 25.44 1.67
C ASN A 134 18.72 25.38 1.48
N LEU A 135 19.20 24.80 0.37
CA LEU A 135 20.62 24.89 -0.01
C LEU A 135 20.97 26.28 -0.53
N SER A 136 22.23 26.68 -0.41
CA SER A 136 22.77 27.95 -0.92
C SER A 136 22.48 28.13 -2.42
N GLN A 137 22.56 27.02 -3.19
CA GLN A 137 22.06 26.92 -4.54
C GLN A 137 20.97 25.86 -4.57
N PRO A 138 19.66 26.26 -4.72
CA PRO A 138 18.57 25.34 -4.76
C PRO A 138 18.73 24.34 -5.93
N ILE A 139 18.52 23.05 -5.63
CA ILE A 139 18.60 21.96 -6.61
C ILE A 139 17.30 21.16 -6.63
N SER A 140 17.18 20.20 -7.52
CA SER A 140 16.02 19.32 -7.54
C SER A 140 16.01 18.35 -6.35
N ARG A 141 14.82 17.85 -5.96
CA ARG A 141 14.67 16.75 -4.99
C ARG A 141 15.57 15.56 -5.35
N SER A 142 15.65 15.22 -6.65
CA SER A 142 16.51 14.13 -7.12
C SER A 142 17.99 14.43 -6.92
N GLY A 143 18.41 15.68 -7.09
CA GLY A 143 19.78 16.12 -6.81
C GLY A 143 20.17 15.95 -5.35
N VAL A 144 19.31 16.36 -4.40
CA VAL A 144 19.55 16.12 -2.96
C VAL A 144 19.61 14.63 -2.67
N ASN A 145 18.69 13.83 -3.20
CA ASN A 145 18.68 12.38 -3.00
C ASN A 145 19.98 11.74 -3.50
N HIS A 146 20.47 12.16 -4.65
CA HIS A 146 21.74 11.69 -5.19
C HIS A 146 22.93 12.05 -4.28
N ARG A 147 22.97 13.30 -3.78
CA ARG A 147 24.03 13.74 -2.84
C ARG A 147 24.01 12.96 -1.54
N LEU A 148 22.82 12.76 -0.92
CA LEU A 148 22.68 11.97 0.29
C LEU A 148 23.08 10.50 0.09
N ARG A 149 22.70 9.91 -1.04
CA ARG A 149 23.15 8.55 -1.39
C ARG A 149 24.66 8.44 -1.49
N ARG A 150 25.31 9.43 -2.10
CA ARG A 150 26.74 9.46 -2.20
C ARG A 150 27.44 9.61 -0.84
N ILE A 151 26.82 10.36 0.10
CA ILE A 151 27.31 10.43 1.49
C ILE A 151 27.22 9.05 2.15
N SER A 152 26.11 8.33 2.00
CA SER A 152 25.95 6.97 2.54
C SER A 152 27.00 5.99 1.95
N GLU A 153 27.27 6.07 0.65
CA GLU A 153 28.30 5.25 -0.01
C GLU A 153 29.71 5.54 0.56
N ILE A 154 30.01 6.80 0.90
CA ILE A 154 31.26 7.19 1.56
C ILE A 154 31.33 6.62 3.00
N ALA A 155 30.23 6.70 3.75
CA ALA A 155 30.14 6.14 5.10
C ALA A 155 30.40 4.63 5.10
N GLU A 156 29.82 3.94 4.13
CA GLU A 156 29.97 2.49 3.96
C GLU A 156 31.44 2.11 3.70
N LYS A 157 32.10 2.80 2.77
CA LYS A 157 33.53 2.59 2.50
C LYS A 157 34.44 2.86 3.70
N LEU A 158 34.14 3.88 4.48
CA LEU A 158 34.89 4.18 5.70
C LEU A 158 34.72 3.11 6.78
N ARG A 159 33.51 2.53 6.91
CA ARG A 159 33.26 1.39 7.82
C ARG A 159 34.05 0.14 7.38
N GLU A 160 34.08 -0.16 6.09
CA GLU A 160 34.86 -1.29 5.55
C GLU A 160 36.35 -1.13 5.80
N GLN A 161 36.92 0.08 5.60
CA GLN A 161 38.33 0.38 5.84
C GLN A 161 38.69 0.31 7.32
N GLY A 162 37.79 0.78 8.22
CA GLY A 162 38.00 0.70 9.67
C GLY A 162 37.97 -0.73 10.22
N THR A 163 37.19 -1.62 9.58
CA THR A 163 37.10 -3.04 9.97
C THR A 163 38.33 -3.84 9.50
N GLY A 164 38.97 -3.43 8.41
CA GLY A 164 40.19 -4.09 7.88
C GLY A 164 41.49 -3.76 8.63
N ALA A 165 41.46 -2.77 9.52
CA ALA A 165 42.67 -2.37 10.32
C ALA A 165 42.78 -3.05 11.69
N LEU A 166 41.79 -3.92 12.05
CA LEU A 166 41.71 -4.66 13.32
C LEU A 166 41.82 -6.20 13.13
N GLY A 167 42.24 -6.67 11.95
CA GLY A 167 42.47 -8.07 11.64
C GLY A 167 43.93 -8.46 11.53
#